data_20a4da6fe9df60fa32de946b1d444e2e
#
_entry.id   20a4da6fe9df60fa32de946b1d444e2e
#
_cell.length_a   1.000
_cell.length_b   1.000
_cell.length_c   1.000
_cell.angle_alpha   90.00
_cell.angle_beta   90.00
_cell.angle_gamma   90.00
#
_symmetry.space_group_name_H-M   'P 1'
#
loop_
_entity.id
_entity.type
_entity.pdbx_description
1 polymer ?
#
loop_
_entity_poly.entity_id
_entity_poly.type
_entity_poly.pdbx_seq_one_letter_code
_entity_poly.pdbx_strand_id
1 'polypeptide(L)'
;QIVFFEDKNFQGRSYECASDTPDLRTYFSRCNSIKVQSGCWVLYEHPNYTGNQYVLSHGEYPDHQQWMGFNESIKSCRAIKNVYGKSWKIRFYDKQDFGGQTAECVVDCPSVYETLKLREFHSCVVMDGAWVLYEQPNYHGHQYFLERGEYHNYTDWGATSPAAGSFRMITDF
;
A
#
# COMPACT_ATOMS: atom_id res chain seq x y z
N GLN A 1 -6.85 -1.03 -15.36
CA GLN A 1 -8.25 -1.24 -14.96
C GLN A 1 -8.36 -2.25 -13.83
N ILE A 2 -9.31 -2.04 -12.98
CA ILE A 2 -9.59 -2.89 -11.83
C ILE A 2 -11.10 -3.12 -11.74
N VAL A 3 -11.51 -4.36 -11.44
CA VAL A 3 -12.92 -4.72 -11.28
C VAL A 3 -13.15 -5.23 -9.86
N PHE A 4 -14.09 -4.60 -9.17
CA PHE A 4 -14.50 -4.98 -7.82
C PHE A 4 -15.78 -5.81 -7.87
N PHE A 5 -15.87 -6.87 -7.07
CA PHE A 5 -17.05 -7.73 -6.95
C PHE A 5 -17.50 -7.81 -5.50
N GLU A 6 -18.80 -7.77 -5.28
CA GLU A 6 -19.36 -7.84 -3.92
C GLU A 6 -19.14 -9.19 -3.25
N ASP A 7 -19.19 -10.27 -4.01
CA ASP A 7 -19.09 -11.62 -3.47
C ASP A 7 -17.78 -12.30 -3.89
N LYS A 8 -17.47 -13.41 -3.23
CA LYS A 8 -16.27 -14.22 -3.54
C LYS A 8 -16.38 -14.80 -4.96
N ASN A 9 -15.23 -15.16 -5.49
CA ASN A 9 -15.10 -15.84 -6.79
C ASN A 9 -15.75 -15.06 -7.93
N PHE A 10 -15.62 -13.71 -7.86
CA PHE A 10 -16.02 -12.81 -8.95
C PHE A 10 -17.52 -12.88 -9.23
N GLN A 11 -18.29 -12.96 -8.18
CA GLN A 11 -19.76 -13.03 -8.24
C GLN A 11 -20.37 -11.77 -7.63
N GLY A 12 -21.67 -11.63 -7.86
CA GLY A 12 -22.43 -10.51 -7.32
C GLY A 12 -22.27 -9.25 -8.13
N ARG A 13 -22.69 -8.15 -7.53
CA ARG A 13 -22.62 -6.83 -8.14
C ARG A 13 -21.16 -6.43 -8.36
N SER A 14 -20.86 -5.82 -9.51
CA SER A 14 -19.49 -5.45 -9.86
C SER A 14 -19.39 -4.01 -10.34
N TYR A 15 -18.18 -3.46 -10.25
CA TYR A 15 -17.86 -2.13 -10.77
C TYR A 15 -16.46 -2.15 -11.37
N GLU A 16 -16.35 -1.68 -12.62
CA GLU A 16 -15.06 -1.54 -13.31
C GLU A 16 -14.59 -0.10 -13.19
N CYS A 17 -13.33 0.08 -12.76
CA CYS A 17 -12.74 1.38 -12.50
C CYS A 17 -11.44 1.52 -13.28
N ALA A 18 -11.22 2.70 -13.88
CA ALA A 18 -10.03 2.98 -14.69
C ALA A 18 -9.19 4.14 -14.13
N SER A 19 -9.65 4.81 -13.09
CA SER A 19 -8.98 6.01 -12.54
C SER A 19 -9.19 6.11 -11.03
N ASP A 20 -8.47 7.04 -10.42
CA ASP A 20 -8.64 7.34 -9.00
C ASP A 20 -10.10 7.65 -8.69
N THR A 21 -10.64 7.03 -7.65
CA THR A 21 -12.03 7.22 -7.25
C THR A 21 -12.08 7.43 -5.73
N PRO A 22 -12.43 8.63 -5.27
CA PRO A 22 -12.42 8.95 -3.84
C PRO A 22 -13.57 8.33 -3.06
N ASP A 23 -14.63 7.88 -3.74
CA ASP A 23 -15.79 7.29 -3.08
C ASP A 23 -16.43 6.23 -3.97
N LEU A 24 -16.31 4.97 -3.56
CA LEU A 24 -16.87 3.82 -4.28
C LEU A 24 -18.24 3.37 -3.72
N ARG A 25 -18.77 4.05 -2.69
CA ARG A 25 -19.98 3.59 -1.98
C ARG A 25 -21.24 3.57 -2.84
N THR A 26 -21.27 4.34 -3.92
CA THR A 26 -22.41 4.34 -4.83
C THR A 26 -22.43 3.12 -5.76
N TYR A 27 -21.31 2.43 -5.91
CA TYR A 27 -21.17 1.35 -6.88
C TYR A 27 -21.31 -0.04 -6.28
N PHE A 28 -20.89 -0.22 -5.03
CA PHE A 28 -21.04 -1.49 -4.31
C PHE A 28 -20.98 -1.22 -2.80
N SER A 29 -21.57 -2.16 -2.01
CA SER A 29 -21.65 -2.01 -0.55
C SER A 29 -20.59 -2.81 0.20
N ARG A 30 -20.01 -3.82 -0.44
CA ARG A 30 -18.96 -4.67 0.12
C ARG A 30 -18.09 -5.15 -1.03
N CYS A 31 -16.88 -5.61 -0.71
CA CYS A 31 -15.97 -6.14 -1.73
C CYS A 31 -15.32 -7.43 -1.24
N ASN A 32 -15.54 -8.51 -1.95
CA ASN A 32 -15.02 -9.82 -1.57
C ASN A 32 -14.18 -10.50 -2.65
N SER A 33 -14.10 -9.93 -3.86
CA SER A 33 -13.17 -10.40 -4.87
C SER A 33 -12.82 -9.26 -5.83
N ILE A 34 -11.65 -9.35 -6.45
CA ILE A 34 -11.11 -8.29 -7.30
C ILE A 34 -10.35 -8.90 -8.45
N LYS A 35 -10.48 -8.30 -9.63
CA LYS A 35 -9.61 -8.57 -10.79
C LYS A 35 -8.86 -7.30 -11.15
N VAL A 36 -7.54 -7.32 -11.07
CA VAL A 36 -6.69 -6.23 -11.56
C VAL A 36 -6.25 -6.62 -12.96
N GLN A 37 -6.84 -5.96 -13.95
CA GLN A 37 -6.60 -6.26 -15.36
C GLN A 37 -5.35 -5.58 -15.88
N SER A 38 -5.01 -4.42 -15.32
CA SER A 38 -3.80 -3.70 -15.69
C SER A 38 -3.39 -2.75 -14.58
N GLY A 39 -2.07 -2.52 -14.47
CA GLY A 39 -1.51 -1.57 -13.54
C GLY A 39 -1.37 -2.10 -12.13
N CYS A 40 -1.02 -1.20 -11.25
CA CYS A 40 -0.92 -1.45 -9.81
C CYS A 40 -1.79 -0.41 -9.10
N TRP A 41 -2.48 -0.83 -8.06
CA TRP A 41 -3.50 -0.01 -7.39
C TRP A 41 -3.30 -0.01 -5.89
N VAL A 42 -3.61 1.11 -5.24
CA VAL A 42 -3.77 1.15 -3.79
C VAL A 42 -5.26 1.35 -3.49
N LEU A 43 -5.76 0.48 -2.62
CA LEU A 43 -7.16 0.47 -2.20
C LEU A 43 -7.22 0.93 -0.75
N TYR A 44 -8.31 1.59 -0.38
CA TYR A 44 -8.50 2.12 0.97
C TYR A 44 -9.82 1.65 1.54
N GLU A 45 -9.81 1.35 2.82
CA GLU A 45 -10.99 0.89 3.54
C GLU A 45 -12.09 1.96 3.59
N HIS A 46 -11.70 3.24 3.71
CA HIS A 46 -12.62 4.37 3.86
C HIS A 46 -12.59 5.29 2.63
N PRO A 47 -13.60 6.16 2.47
CA PRO A 47 -13.57 7.17 1.41
C PRO A 47 -12.40 8.14 1.57
N ASN A 48 -12.07 8.82 0.49
CA ASN A 48 -11.06 9.88 0.46
C ASN A 48 -9.66 9.37 0.85
N TYR A 49 -9.36 8.11 0.48
CA TYR A 49 -8.02 7.55 0.59
C TYR A 49 -7.55 7.47 2.04
N THR A 50 -8.43 7.00 2.92
CA THR A 50 -8.15 6.85 4.35
C THR A 50 -8.46 5.43 4.83
N GLY A 51 -7.97 5.10 6.03
CA GLY A 51 -8.15 3.78 6.64
C GLY A 51 -7.12 2.79 6.16
N ASN A 52 -7.40 1.50 6.34
CA ASN A 52 -6.50 0.43 5.95
C ASN A 52 -6.22 0.48 4.45
N GLN A 53 -4.97 0.25 4.09
CA GLN A 53 -4.50 0.29 2.70
C GLN A 53 -4.14 -1.10 2.21
N TYR A 54 -4.38 -1.35 0.93
CA TYR A 54 -4.02 -2.61 0.27
C TYR A 54 -3.44 -2.30 -1.10
N VAL A 55 -2.23 -2.79 -1.37
CA VAL A 55 -1.58 -2.58 -2.67
C VAL A 55 -1.71 -3.85 -3.48
N LEU A 56 -2.35 -3.75 -4.65
CA LEU A 56 -2.62 -4.88 -5.54
C LEU A 56 -1.96 -4.65 -6.89
N SER A 57 -1.27 -5.68 -7.39
CA SER A 57 -0.74 -5.73 -8.73
C SER A 57 -1.67 -6.54 -9.63
N HIS A 58 -1.35 -6.61 -10.92
CA HIS A 58 -2.09 -7.40 -11.92
C HIS A 58 -2.33 -8.83 -11.42
N GLY A 59 -3.58 -9.28 -11.52
CA GLY A 59 -3.94 -10.62 -11.09
C GLY A 59 -5.37 -10.74 -10.65
N GLU A 60 -5.73 -11.92 -10.16
CA GLU A 60 -7.05 -12.25 -9.66
C GLU A 60 -7.01 -12.57 -8.17
N TYR A 61 -7.94 -12.01 -7.44
CA TYR A 61 -8.04 -12.13 -5.98
C TYR A 61 -9.45 -12.64 -5.65
N PRO A 62 -9.64 -13.97 -5.50
CA PRO A 62 -10.97 -14.57 -5.37
C PRO A 62 -11.66 -14.33 -4.04
N ASP A 63 -10.93 -13.89 -3.02
CA ASP A 63 -11.51 -13.46 -1.75
C ASP A 63 -10.62 -12.40 -1.09
N HIS A 64 -11.13 -11.74 -0.03
CA HIS A 64 -10.40 -10.62 0.58
C HIS A 64 -9.12 -11.05 1.31
N GLN A 65 -8.97 -12.32 1.63
CA GLN A 65 -7.75 -12.84 2.25
C GLN A 65 -6.58 -12.81 1.25
N GLN A 66 -6.86 -12.87 -0.03
CA GLN A 66 -5.83 -12.86 -1.08
C GLN A 66 -5.12 -11.51 -1.20
N TRP A 67 -5.72 -10.43 -0.73
CA TRP A 67 -5.04 -9.13 -0.64
C TRP A 67 -4.72 -8.74 0.81
N MET A 68 -4.80 -9.71 1.72
CA MET A 68 -4.59 -9.51 3.15
C MET A 68 -5.57 -8.51 3.76
N GLY A 69 -6.80 -8.51 3.25
CA GLY A 69 -7.86 -7.63 3.73
C GLY A 69 -8.30 -8.01 5.14
N PHE A 70 -8.49 -7.00 5.99
CA PHE A 70 -8.97 -7.20 7.36
C PHE A 70 -10.48 -7.39 7.40
N ASN A 71 -11.17 -6.94 6.34
CA ASN A 71 -12.63 -6.99 6.23
C ASN A 71 -13.02 -6.86 4.77
N GLU A 72 -14.32 -6.76 4.49
CA GLU A 72 -14.86 -6.65 3.13
C GLU A 72 -15.13 -5.21 2.69
N SER A 73 -14.50 -4.23 3.36
CA SER A 73 -14.74 -2.80 3.09
C SER A 73 -13.64 -2.22 2.21
N ILE A 74 -14.01 -1.79 1.00
CA ILE A 74 -13.17 -1.02 0.09
C ILE A 74 -14.02 0.16 -0.38
N LYS A 75 -13.59 1.40 -0.09
CA LYS A 75 -14.41 2.59 -0.36
C LYS A 75 -13.72 3.67 -1.19
N SER A 76 -12.43 3.52 -1.48
CA SER A 76 -11.71 4.38 -2.41
C SER A 76 -10.52 3.65 -3.00
N CYS A 77 -10.03 4.13 -4.13
CA CYS A 77 -8.87 3.53 -4.80
C CYS A 77 -8.10 4.57 -5.60
N ARG A 78 -6.78 4.32 -5.74
CA ARG A 78 -5.90 5.14 -6.57
C ARG A 78 -5.08 4.22 -7.47
N ALA A 79 -4.92 4.64 -8.73
CA ALA A 79 -3.97 4.00 -9.64
C ALA A 79 -2.57 4.48 -9.30
N ILE A 80 -1.64 3.54 -9.09
CA ILE A 80 -0.24 3.88 -8.86
C ILE A 80 0.41 4.07 -10.23
N LYS A 81 1.01 5.24 -10.44
CA LYS A 81 1.59 5.60 -11.74
C LYS A 81 3.08 5.30 -11.75
N ASN A 82 3.54 4.68 -12.84
CA ASN A 82 4.97 4.46 -13.05
C ASN A 82 5.58 5.70 -13.72
N VAL A 83 5.75 6.76 -12.93
CA VAL A 83 6.31 8.04 -13.44
C VAL A 83 7.77 8.25 -13.02
N TYR A 84 8.36 7.29 -12.29
CA TYR A 84 9.67 7.47 -11.66
C TYR A 84 10.80 6.69 -12.33
N GLY A 85 10.53 6.08 -13.50
CA GLY A 85 11.56 5.34 -14.22
C GLY A 85 11.83 3.96 -13.61
N LYS A 86 13.11 3.55 -13.62
CA LYS A 86 13.53 2.20 -13.24
C LYS A 86 14.47 2.17 -12.04
N SER A 87 14.43 3.18 -11.20
CA SER A 87 15.23 3.20 -9.98
C SER A 87 14.33 3.34 -8.76
N TRP A 88 14.82 2.83 -7.65
CA TRP A 88 14.12 2.89 -6.37
C TRP A 88 15.12 3.32 -5.30
N LYS A 89 14.75 4.32 -4.50
CA LYS A 89 15.57 4.78 -3.39
C LYS A 89 14.67 5.39 -2.33
N ILE A 90 14.82 4.92 -1.09
CA ILE A 90 14.08 5.41 0.06
C ILE A 90 15.03 5.55 1.25
N ARG A 91 14.84 6.61 2.05
CA ARG A 91 15.57 6.81 3.29
C ARG A 91 14.60 6.86 4.44
N PHE A 92 14.82 5.99 5.42
CA PHE A 92 14.03 5.92 6.65
C PHE A 92 14.81 6.52 7.82
N TYR A 93 14.05 7.09 8.76
CA TYR A 93 14.58 7.70 9.98
C TYR A 93 13.84 7.14 11.19
N ASP A 94 14.53 6.91 12.29
CA ASP A 94 13.90 6.36 13.49
C ASP A 94 13.26 7.44 14.37
N LYS A 95 13.33 8.72 13.98
CA LYS A 95 12.65 9.83 14.64
C LYS A 95 11.94 10.70 13.62
N GLN A 96 10.94 11.46 14.10
CA GLN A 96 10.19 12.35 13.23
C GLN A 96 11.10 13.46 12.66
N ASP A 97 10.61 14.10 11.61
CA ASP A 97 11.27 15.23 10.94
C ASP A 97 12.71 14.91 10.53
N PHE A 98 12.91 13.67 10.04
CA PHE A 98 14.18 13.22 9.46
C PHE A 98 15.33 13.24 10.48
N GLY A 99 15.00 12.91 11.73
CA GLY A 99 15.98 12.84 12.82
C GLY A 99 16.39 11.41 13.13
N GLY A 100 17.38 11.30 14.01
CA GLY A 100 17.84 10.02 14.54
C GLY A 100 18.67 9.21 13.57
N GLN A 101 18.62 7.89 13.74
CA GLN A 101 19.35 6.96 12.88
C GLN A 101 18.68 6.88 11.51
N THR A 102 19.50 6.70 10.48
CA THR A 102 19.08 6.72 9.08
C THR A 102 19.41 5.41 8.41
N ALA A 103 18.51 4.95 7.55
CA ALA A 103 18.78 3.81 6.67
C ALA A 103 18.35 4.17 5.25
N GLU A 104 19.29 4.12 4.30
CA GLU A 104 19.00 4.34 2.89
C GLU A 104 18.96 3.00 2.18
N CYS A 105 17.87 2.73 1.43
CA CYS A 105 17.62 1.42 0.85
C CYS A 105 17.23 1.55 -0.62
N VAL A 106 17.68 0.57 -1.42
CA VAL A 106 17.45 0.50 -2.87
C VAL A 106 16.92 -0.87 -3.29
N VAL A 107 16.60 -1.75 -2.33
CA VAL A 107 16.11 -3.11 -2.56
C VAL A 107 15.02 -3.44 -1.53
N ASP A 108 14.31 -4.54 -1.78
CA ASP A 108 13.34 -5.08 -0.82
C ASP A 108 14.03 -5.47 0.48
N CYS A 109 13.29 -5.35 1.59
CA CYS A 109 13.78 -5.73 2.91
C CYS A 109 12.72 -6.58 3.61
N PRO A 110 12.89 -7.91 3.68
CA PRO A 110 11.91 -8.78 4.32
C PRO A 110 11.91 -8.70 5.85
N SER A 111 12.98 -8.20 6.45
CA SER A 111 13.02 -7.98 7.89
C SER A 111 13.85 -6.74 8.22
N VAL A 112 13.16 -5.70 8.65
CA VAL A 112 13.79 -4.43 9.06
C VAL A 112 14.72 -4.68 10.25
N TYR A 113 14.29 -5.45 11.24
CA TYR A 113 15.11 -5.70 12.42
C TYR A 113 16.39 -6.48 12.09
N GLU A 114 16.29 -7.55 11.30
CA GLU A 114 17.48 -8.36 10.97
C GLU A 114 18.49 -7.59 10.11
N THR A 115 18.00 -6.78 9.19
CA THR A 115 18.86 -6.07 8.24
C THR A 115 19.37 -4.74 8.77
N LEU A 116 18.51 -3.94 9.42
CA LEU A 116 18.79 -2.57 9.82
C LEU A 116 18.92 -2.39 11.33
N LYS A 117 18.55 -3.40 12.12
CA LYS A 117 18.52 -3.36 13.59
C LYS A 117 17.60 -2.28 14.14
N LEU A 118 16.56 -1.94 13.37
CA LEU A 118 15.51 -0.99 13.74
C LEU A 118 14.16 -1.71 13.78
N ARG A 119 13.23 -1.20 14.59
CA ARG A 119 11.87 -1.75 14.70
C ARG A 119 10.80 -0.72 14.37
N GLU A 120 11.20 0.55 14.29
CA GLU A 120 10.29 1.66 14.09
C GLU A 120 10.86 2.63 13.07
N PHE A 121 9.97 3.18 12.24
CA PHE A 121 10.28 4.31 11.40
C PHE A 121 9.31 5.44 11.73
N HIS A 122 9.84 6.63 11.96
CA HIS A 122 9.03 7.80 12.32
C HIS A 122 8.93 8.83 11.20
N SER A 123 9.84 8.79 10.25
CA SER A 123 9.81 9.65 9.07
C SER A 123 10.55 8.98 7.92
N CYS A 124 10.31 9.44 6.71
CA CYS A 124 11.03 8.93 5.55
C CYS A 124 11.00 9.92 4.39
N VAL A 125 11.93 9.73 3.47
CA VAL A 125 11.97 10.43 2.19
C VAL A 125 12.04 9.37 1.09
N VAL A 126 11.06 9.37 0.19
CA VAL A 126 11.08 8.55 -1.01
C VAL A 126 11.72 9.39 -2.11
N MET A 127 12.91 9.01 -2.53
CA MET A 127 13.66 9.74 -3.54
C MET A 127 13.34 9.27 -4.95
N ASP A 128 13.18 7.95 -5.12
CA ASP A 128 12.86 7.36 -6.41
C ASP A 128 11.93 6.16 -6.21
N GLY A 129 11.04 5.95 -7.19
CA GLY A 129 10.14 4.82 -7.22
C GLY A 129 8.95 4.97 -6.27
N ALA A 130 8.26 3.87 -6.10
CA ALA A 130 7.17 3.73 -5.14
C ALA A 130 7.39 2.47 -4.32
N TRP A 131 6.94 2.49 -3.07
CA TRP A 131 7.25 1.46 -2.09
C TRP A 131 6.02 1.09 -1.28
N VAL A 132 6.03 -0.12 -0.71
CA VAL A 132 5.06 -0.53 0.30
C VAL A 132 5.81 -0.83 1.59
N LEU A 133 5.39 -0.20 2.67
CA LEU A 133 5.87 -0.47 4.02
C LEU A 133 4.85 -1.37 4.72
N TYR A 134 5.33 -2.41 5.39
CA TYR A 134 4.49 -3.34 6.16
C TYR A 134 4.83 -3.25 7.63
N GLU A 135 3.80 -3.34 8.45
CA GLU A 135 3.96 -3.31 9.91
C GLU A 135 4.77 -4.50 10.44
N GLN A 136 4.63 -5.66 9.81
CA GLN A 136 5.26 -6.91 10.25
C GLN A 136 6.31 -7.40 9.25
N PRO A 137 7.22 -8.29 9.68
CA PRO A 137 8.17 -8.91 8.75
C PRO A 137 7.47 -9.76 7.69
N ASN A 138 8.18 -10.02 6.62
CA ASN A 138 7.75 -10.88 5.51
C ASN A 138 6.49 -10.37 4.82
N TYR A 139 6.35 -9.03 4.77
CA TYR A 139 5.29 -8.37 4.01
C TYR A 139 3.89 -8.71 4.52
N HIS A 140 3.71 -8.64 5.83
CA HIS A 140 2.46 -8.92 6.52
C HIS A 140 2.00 -7.75 7.38
N GLY A 141 0.73 -7.80 7.79
CA GLY A 141 0.12 -6.78 8.64
C GLY A 141 -0.37 -5.60 7.84
N HIS A 142 -0.47 -4.45 8.51
CA HIS A 142 -0.90 -3.21 7.86
C HIS A 142 0.09 -2.79 6.78
N GLN A 143 -0.45 -2.33 5.65
CA GLN A 143 0.32 -1.87 4.50
C GLN A 143 0.20 -0.37 4.36
N TYR A 144 1.29 0.27 3.93
CA TYR A 144 1.31 1.71 3.71
C TYR A 144 2.00 2.00 2.39
N PHE A 145 1.27 2.63 1.47
CA PHE A 145 1.81 3.07 0.19
C PHE A 145 2.67 4.31 0.40
N LEU A 146 3.90 4.27 -0.11
CA LEU A 146 4.84 5.38 -0.04
C LEU A 146 5.22 5.78 -1.46
N GLU A 147 4.87 7.02 -1.83
CA GLU A 147 5.24 7.58 -3.13
C GLU A 147 6.31 8.65 -2.95
N ARG A 148 6.90 9.08 -4.04
CA ARG A 148 7.95 10.10 -4.03
C ARG A 148 7.54 11.33 -3.23
N GLY A 149 8.41 11.74 -2.30
CA GLY A 149 8.16 12.88 -1.44
C GLY A 149 8.65 12.66 -0.02
N GLU A 150 8.25 13.57 0.87
CA GLU A 150 8.66 13.59 2.26
C GLU A 150 7.49 13.24 3.16
N TYR A 151 7.79 12.42 4.17
CA TYR A 151 6.84 12.02 5.22
C TYR A 151 7.47 12.39 6.56
N HIS A 152 6.94 13.42 7.22
CA HIS A 152 7.52 14.00 8.43
C HIS A 152 7.30 13.16 9.68
N ASN A 153 6.23 12.37 9.67
CA ASN A 153 5.90 11.46 10.75
C ASN A 153 5.15 10.26 10.17
N TYR A 154 5.11 9.14 10.90
CA TYR A 154 4.39 7.93 10.45
C TYR A 154 2.90 8.18 10.17
N THR A 155 2.31 9.17 10.82
CA THR A 155 0.92 9.54 10.54
C THR A 155 0.72 10.04 9.11
N ASP A 156 1.76 10.56 8.48
CA ASP A 156 1.68 11.05 7.10
C ASP A 156 1.51 9.92 6.10
N TRP A 157 1.88 8.69 6.43
CA TRP A 157 1.57 7.54 5.56
C TRP A 157 0.34 6.76 5.99
N GLY A 158 -0.40 7.28 6.95
CA GLY A 158 -1.67 6.69 7.38
C GLY A 158 -1.55 5.70 8.53
N ALA A 159 -0.38 5.59 9.15
CA ALA A 159 -0.18 4.67 10.26
C ALA A 159 -0.65 5.27 11.59
N THR A 160 -1.03 4.39 12.51
CA THR A 160 -1.34 4.76 13.90
C THR A 160 -0.22 4.39 14.85
N SER A 161 0.82 3.76 14.34
CA SER A 161 1.99 3.29 15.10
C SER A 161 3.22 3.38 14.20
N PRO A 162 4.42 3.61 14.76
CA PRO A 162 5.66 3.67 13.99
C PRO A 162 6.22 2.28 13.65
N ALA A 163 5.57 1.20 14.02
CA ALA A 163 6.08 -0.15 13.80
C ALA A 163 6.37 -0.40 12.33
N ALA A 164 7.55 -0.92 12.04
CA ALA A 164 8.02 -1.22 10.69
C ALA A 164 8.71 -2.58 10.68
N GLY A 165 8.16 -3.52 9.92
CA GLY A 165 8.67 -4.90 9.87
C GLY A 165 9.33 -5.27 8.56
N SER A 166 8.84 -4.76 7.44
CA SER A 166 9.37 -5.05 6.11
C SER A 166 8.94 -3.97 5.13
N PHE A 167 9.61 -3.93 3.97
CA PHE A 167 9.19 -3.03 2.88
C PHE A 167 9.66 -3.62 1.54
N ARG A 168 8.96 -3.24 0.48
CA ARG A 168 9.31 -3.68 -0.86
C ARG A 168 9.10 -2.59 -1.90
N MET A 169 9.85 -2.71 -2.99
CA MET A 169 9.67 -1.88 -4.18
C MET A 169 8.36 -2.29 -4.89
N ILE A 170 7.68 -1.33 -5.49
CA ILE A 170 6.58 -1.60 -6.42
C ILE A 170 7.19 -1.61 -7.82
N THR A 171 7.22 -2.77 -8.46
CA THR A 171 7.89 -2.97 -9.75
C THR A 171 6.95 -3.41 -10.87
N ASP A 172 5.77 -3.92 -10.55
CA ASP A 172 4.83 -4.52 -11.50
C ASP A 172 3.67 -3.58 -11.83
N PHE A 173 4.01 -2.60 -12.61
CA PHE A 173 3.04 -1.63 -13.13
C PHE A 173 2.29 -2.13 -14.37
#